data_c13073c56dc204385c2d521c7aa7ed6d
#
_entry.id   c13073c56dc204385c2d521c7aa7ed6d
#
_cell.length_a   1.000
_cell.length_b   1.000
_cell.length_c   1.000
_cell.angle_alpha   90.00
_cell.angle_beta   90.00
_cell.angle_gamma   90.00
#
_symmetry.space_group_name_H-M   'P 1'
#
loop_
_entity.id
_entity.type
_entity.pdbx_description
1 polymer ?
#
loop_
_entity_poly.entity_id
_entity_poly.type
_entity_poly.pdbx_seq_one_letter_code
_entity_poly.pdbx_strand_id
1 'polypeptide(L)'
;EDLFDNVEPAHAAADDQIVWSQCNVNCGGRCVFQWHVRDGKIAYMLTDDTGSDDFQARACLRGRAMRQWINHPDRLQYPMKRTGPRGTGKFERISWDEAIDTIADKLKYTIETYGNDSIYINYATGMYSATGRTTERLMNCLGGYLPMYGDYSTGMHQYVMPFMYGVGVSPYENVSASSVDQAG
;
A
#
# COMPACT_ATOMS: atom_id res chain seq x y z
N GLU A 1 -16.74 22.03 -8.13
CA GLU A 1 -17.02 22.01 -6.68
C GLU A 1 -15.76 21.55 -6.00
N ASP A 2 -15.19 22.43 -5.16
CA ASP A 2 -13.94 22.16 -4.47
C ASP A 2 -14.12 21.00 -3.49
N LEU A 3 -13.25 20.04 -3.54
CA LEU A 3 -13.20 18.85 -2.67
C LEU A 3 -13.13 19.24 -1.17
N PHE A 4 -12.98 20.50 -0.86
CA PHE A 4 -12.75 21.04 0.47
C PHE A 4 -13.87 21.97 0.98
N ASP A 5 -14.87 22.30 0.15
CA ASP A 5 -15.88 23.33 0.46
C ASP A 5 -16.87 22.98 1.58
N ASN A 6 -16.81 21.79 2.18
CA ASN A 6 -17.66 21.40 3.30
C ASN A 6 -16.96 20.51 4.34
N VAL A 7 -15.64 20.62 4.47
CA VAL A 7 -14.93 19.87 5.52
C VAL A 7 -14.90 20.71 6.78
N GLU A 8 -15.88 20.54 7.66
CA GLU A 8 -15.73 20.98 9.03
C GLU A 8 -14.42 20.45 9.61
N PRO A 9 -13.65 21.27 10.33
CA PRO A 9 -12.43 20.79 10.97
C PRO A 9 -12.81 19.65 11.92
N ALA A 10 -12.45 18.42 11.52
CA ALA A 10 -12.73 17.25 12.31
C ALA A 10 -11.88 17.27 13.57
N HIS A 11 -12.52 17.21 14.72
CA HIS A 11 -11.86 17.08 16.01
C HIS A 11 -12.07 15.69 16.57
N ALA A 12 -11.09 15.18 17.33
CA ALA A 12 -11.27 13.98 18.13
C ALA A 12 -12.39 14.21 19.17
N ALA A 13 -13.33 13.29 19.28
CA ALA A 13 -14.37 13.29 20.30
C ALA A 13 -14.10 12.17 21.31
N ALA A 14 -14.57 12.36 22.55
CA ALA A 14 -14.31 11.42 23.64
C ALA A 14 -14.99 10.04 23.43
N ASP A 15 -16.03 10.00 22.63
CA ASP A 15 -16.84 8.81 22.29
C ASP A 15 -16.42 8.15 20.96
N ASP A 16 -15.39 8.67 20.28
CA ASP A 16 -14.87 8.03 19.07
C ASP A 16 -14.29 6.66 19.37
N GLN A 17 -14.55 5.70 18.50
CA GLN A 17 -13.84 4.41 18.54
C GLN A 17 -12.41 4.60 18.07
N ILE A 18 -11.44 4.21 18.90
CA ILE A 18 -10.02 4.29 18.54
C ILE A 18 -9.57 3.00 17.85
N VAL A 19 -9.03 3.15 16.64
CA VAL A 19 -8.46 2.03 15.88
C VAL A 19 -7.03 2.37 15.47
N TRP A 20 -6.09 1.51 15.87
CA TRP A 20 -4.69 1.66 15.48
C TRP A 20 -4.41 0.95 14.17
N SER A 21 -3.68 1.61 13.29
CA SER A 21 -3.18 1.01 12.06
C SER A 21 -1.89 1.69 11.58
N GLN A 22 -1.42 1.31 10.41
CA GLN A 22 -0.23 1.90 9.81
C GLN A 22 -0.52 2.49 8.44
N CYS A 23 0.31 3.45 8.04
CA CYS A 23 0.28 4.03 6.72
C CYS A 23 0.62 2.98 5.65
N ASN A 24 -0.22 2.89 4.62
CA ASN A 24 -0.01 2.01 3.49
C ASN A 24 0.35 2.78 2.20
N VAL A 25 0.79 4.02 2.32
CA VAL A 25 1.32 4.79 1.20
C VAL A 25 2.64 4.18 0.73
N ASN A 26 2.89 4.24 -0.56
CA ASN A 26 4.04 3.61 -1.23
C ASN A 26 5.40 4.31 -0.98
N CYS A 27 5.67 4.73 0.25
CA CYS A 27 6.97 5.29 0.65
C CYS A 27 7.73 4.39 1.63
N GLY A 28 7.13 3.31 2.12
CA GLY A 28 7.75 2.39 3.08
C GLY A 28 7.85 2.89 4.52
N GLY A 29 7.47 4.13 4.82
CA GLY A 29 7.64 4.74 6.15
C GLY A 29 6.81 4.09 7.26
N ARG A 30 5.72 3.38 6.93
CA ARG A 30 4.89 2.64 7.87
C ARG A 30 4.47 3.41 9.12
N CYS A 31 4.27 4.72 8.97
CA CYS A 31 3.86 5.59 10.08
C CYS A 31 2.61 5.06 10.76
N VAL A 32 2.59 5.11 12.09
CA VAL A 32 1.48 4.62 12.88
C VAL A 32 0.37 5.67 12.92
N PHE A 33 -0.86 5.21 12.77
CA PHE A 33 -2.07 6.01 12.80
C PHE A 33 -2.97 5.60 13.94
N GLN A 34 -3.47 6.58 14.66
CA GLN A 34 -4.59 6.46 15.58
C GLN A 34 -5.83 7.04 14.88
N TRP A 35 -6.70 6.17 14.40
CA TRP A 35 -7.95 6.57 13.76
C TRP A 35 -9.04 6.78 14.81
N HIS A 36 -9.70 7.89 14.73
CA HIS A 36 -10.93 8.19 15.45
C HIS A 36 -12.09 7.90 14.51
N VAL A 37 -12.82 6.82 14.80
CA VAL A 37 -13.94 6.34 13.97
C VAL A 37 -15.26 6.73 14.62
N ARG A 38 -16.11 7.39 13.85
CA ARG A 38 -17.45 7.81 14.22
C ARG A 38 -18.44 7.37 13.14
N ASP A 39 -19.52 6.73 13.50
CA ASP A 39 -20.55 6.23 12.56
C ASP A 39 -19.96 5.39 11.40
N GLY A 40 -18.95 4.58 11.71
CA GLY A 40 -18.27 3.73 10.73
C GLY A 40 -17.35 4.46 9.74
N LYS A 41 -17.10 5.73 9.94
CA LYS A 41 -16.19 6.56 9.11
C LYS A 41 -15.04 7.11 9.93
N ILE A 42 -13.88 7.26 9.28
CA ILE A 42 -12.74 7.93 9.90
C ILE A 42 -13.02 9.42 9.98
N ALA A 43 -13.35 9.90 11.19
CA ALA A 43 -13.65 11.28 11.45
C ALA A 43 -12.36 12.11 11.66
N TYR A 44 -11.39 11.55 12.39
CA TYR A 44 -10.15 12.24 12.74
C TYR A 44 -8.97 11.28 12.76
N MET A 45 -7.75 11.80 12.68
CA MET A 45 -6.53 11.01 12.74
C MET A 45 -5.47 11.71 13.57
N LEU A 46 -4.92 10.99 14.51
CA LEU A 46 -3.67 11.32 15.19
C LEU A 46 -2.53 10.44 14.66
N THR A 47 -1.32 10.90 14.86
CA THR A 47 -0.12 10.10 14.57
C THR A 47 0.39 9.48 15.86
N ASP A 48 1.40 8.63 15.72
CA ASP A 48 2.05 8.02 16.88
C ASP A 48 2.61 9.09 17.84
N ASP A 49 2.20 9.02 19.09
CA ASP A 49 2.68 9.82 20.21
C ASP A 49 3.05 8.95 21.42
N THR A 50 3.12 7.63 21.21
CA THR A 50 3.33 6.63 22.29
C THR A 50 4.79 6.42 22.65
N GLY A 51 5.71 6.82 21.80
CA GLY A 51 7.15 6.75 21.99
C GLY A 51 7.79 8.03 22.51
N SER A 52 9.10 8.01 22.72
CA SER A 52 9.87 9.24 22.89
C SER A 52 9.91 10.03 21.59
N ASP A 53 10.16 11.33 21.67
CA ASP A 53 10.24 12.21 20.48
C ASP A 53 11.24 11.73 19.44
N ASP A 54 12.26 10.99 19.86
CA ASP A 54 13.30 10.43 18.99
C ASP A 54 12.89 9.19 18.20
N PHE A 55 11.79 8.53 18.57
CA PHE A 55 11.38 7.24 17.97
C PHE A 55 9.95 7.23 17.41
N GLN A 56 9.36 8.39 17.21
CA GLN A 56 8.00 8.48 16.67
C GLN A 56 7.97 8.49 15.15
N ALA A 57 7.26 7.54 14.53
CA ALA A 57 7.00 7.51 13.10
C ALA A 57 5.78 8.37 12.75
N ARG A 58 5.93 9.68 12.79
CA ARG A 58 4.84 10.65 12.55
C ARG A 58 4.43 10.71 11.08
N ALA A 59 3.13 10.75 10.84
CA ALA A 59 2.60 10.82 9.50
C ALA A 59 2.85 12.17 8.82
N CYS A 60 3.36 12.11 7.60
CA CYS A 60 3.45 13.26 6.71
C CYS A 60 2.05 13.64 6.15
N LEU A 61 1.98 14.71 5.38
CA LEU A 61 0.73 15.19 4.77
C LEU A 61 0.03 14.12 3.92
N ARG A 62 0.77 13.31 3.15
CA ARG A 62 0.18 12.20 2.37
C ARG A 62 -0.50 11.16 3.25
N GLY A 63 0.13 10.75 4.34
CA GLY A 63 -0.48 9.84 5.31
C GLY A 63 -1.74 10.43 5.92
N ARG A 64 -1.72 11.71 6.28
CA ARG A 64 -2.87 12.42 6.83
C ARG A 64 -4.04 12.52 5.86
N ALA A 65 -3.78 12.66 4.57
CA ALA A 65 -4.79 12.70 3.51
C ALA A 65 -5.48 11.34 3.27
N MET A 66 -4.95 10.22 3.80
CA MET A 66 -5.58 8.89 3.64
C MET A 66 -7.02 8.85 4.17
N ARG A 67 -7.37 9.65 5.15
CA ARG A 67 -8.73 9.77 5.65
C ARG A 67 -9.72 10.13 4.54
N GLN A 68 -9.37 11.13 3.72
CA GLN A 68 -10.20 11.56 2.59
C GLN A 68 -10.23 10.51 1.50
N TRP A 69 -9.10 9.90 1.21
CA TRP A 69 -8.98 8.87 0.19
C TRP A 69 -9.78 7.60 0.51
N ILE A 70 -9.74 7.14 1.76
CA ILE A 70 -10.47 5.94 2.19
C ILE A 70 -11.99 6.15 2.09
N ASN A 71 -12.46 7.35 2.43
CA ASN A 71 -13.89 7.69 2.43
C ASN A 71 -14.36 8.35 1.12
N HIS A 72 -13.51 8.41 0.09
CA HIS A 72 -13.85 9.07 -1.16
C HIS A 72 -15.07 8.39 -1.84
N PRO A 73 -16.08 9.16 -2.30
CA PRO A 73 -17.29 8.58 -2.91
C PRO A 73 -17.00 7.74 -4.15
N ASP A 74 -15.97 8.08 -4.93
CA ASP A 74 -15.57 7.34 -6.14
C ASP A 74 -14.63 6.16 -5.84
N ARG A 75 -14.39 5.84 -4.56
CA ARG A 75 -13.56 4.69 -4.22
C ARG A 75 -14.20 3.40 -4.70
N LEU A 76 -13.43 2.57 -5.42
CA LEU A 76 -13.85 1.25 -5.85
C LEU A 76 -14.15 0.36 -4.63
N GLN A 77 -15.38 -0.14 -4.56
CA GLN A 77 -15.84 -1.04 -3.48
C GLN A 77 -16.14 -2.44 -3.98
N TYR A 78 -16.21 -2.62 -5.28
CA TYR A 78 -16.58 -3.87 -5.94
C TYR A 78 -15.65 -4.14 -7.13
N PRO A 79 -15.52 -5.41 -7.56
CA PRO A 79 -14.80 -5.74 -8.77
C PRO A 79 -15.43 -5.07 -9.98
N MET A 80 -14.59 -4.57 -10.89
CA MET A 80 -15.01 -3.91 -12.11
C MET A 80 -14.38 -4.61 -13.31
N LYS A 81 -15.20 -4.96 -14.31
CA LYS A 81 -14.76 -5.54 -15.57
C LYS A 81 -14.79 -4.51 -16.68
N ARG A 82 -13.73 -4.42 -17.43
CA ARG A 82 -13.66 -3.52 -18.58
C ARG A 82 -14.54 -4.01 -19.71
N THR A 83 -15.45 -3.15 -20.22
CA THR A 83 -16.39 -3.45 -21.29
C THR A 83 -16.03 -2.78 -22.63
N GLY A 84 -15.05 -1.86 -22.63
CA GLY A 84 -14.62 -1.14 -23.82
C GLY A 84 -13.15 -1.39 -24.19
N PRO A 85 -12.67 -0.80 -25.29
CA PRO A 85 -11.26 -0.79 -25.65
C PRO A 85 -10.41 -0.18 -24.51
N ARG A 86 -9.12 -0.54 -24.47
CA ARG A 86 -8.17 0.07 -23.50
C ARG A 86 -8.14 1.58 -23.69
N GLY A 87 -8.10 2.31 -22.56
CA GLY A 87 -8.06 3.78 -22.55
C GLY A 87 -9.43 4.46 -22.57
N THR A 88 -10.54 3.75 -22.80
CA THR A 88 -11.88 4.37 -22.85
C THR A 88 -12.53 4.58 -21.47
N GLY A 89 -11.97 4.00 -20.41
CA GLY A 89 -12.51 4.11 -19.04
C GLY A 89 -13.88 3.44 -18.85
N LYS A 90 -14.32 2.57 -19.77
CA LYS A 90 -15.60 1.90 -19.66
C LYS A 90 -15.51 0.62 -18.87
N PHE A 91 -16.19 0.59 -17.72
CA PHE A 91 -16.22 -0.55 -16.80
C PHE A 91 -17.65 -0.80 -16.33
N GLU A 92 -17.94 -2.06 -16.02
CA GLU A 92 -19.17 -2.48 -15.33
C GLU A 92 -18.84 -3.23 -14.06
N ARG A 93 -19.73 -3.16 -13.08
CA ARG A 93 -19.61 -3.91 -11.83
C ARG A 93 -19.93 -5.38 -12.11
N ILE A 94 -19.08 -6.27 -11.55
CA ILE A 94 -19.28 -7.73 -11.58
C ILE A 94 -19.30 -8.28 -10.15
N SER A 95 -19.69 -9.55 -9.98
CA SER A 95 -19.59 -10.24 -8.70
C SER A 95 -18.15 -10.62 -8.38
N TRP A 96 -17.88 -10.90 -7.09
CA TRP A 96 -16.59 -11.45 -6.69
C TRP A 96 -16.33 -12.83 -7.29
N ASP A 97 -17.37 -13.67 -7.39
CA ASP A 97 -17.25 -15.01 -7.99
C ASP A 97 -16.85 -14.91 -9.46
N GLU A 98 -17.54 -14.07 -10.24
CA GLU A 98 -17.15 -13.83 -11.65
C GLU A 98 -15.72 -13.29 -11.78
N ALA A 99 -15.31 -12.39 -10.89
CA ALA A 99 -13.95 -11.84 -10.91
C ALA A 99 -12.90 -12.93 -10.63
N ILE A 100 -13.12 -13.74 -9.60
CA ILE A 100 -12.21 -14.81 -9.17
C ILE A 100 -12.12 -15.90 -10.26
N ASP A 101 -13.25 -16.35 -10.78
CA ASP A 101 -13.29 -17.37 -11.85
C ASP A 101 -12.58 -16.88 -13.10
N THR A 102 -12.84 -15.63 -13.52
CA THR A 102 -12.16 -15.02 -14.67
C THR A 102 -10.65 -14.97 -14.49
N ILE A 103 -10.16 -14.60 -13.30
CA ILE A 103 -8.73 -14.53 -12.98
C ILE A 103 -8.14 -15.94 -12.97
N ALA A 104 -8.81 -16.90 -12.31
CA ALA A 104 -8.35 -18.29 -12.22
C ALA A 104 -8.22 -18.93 -13.59
N ASP A 105 -9.21 -18.77 -14.47
CA ASP A 105 -9.18 -19.32 -15.83
C ASP A 105 -8.06 -18.69 -16.67
N LYS A 106 -7.85 -17.39 -16.52
CA LYS A 106 -6.74 -16.70 -17.23
C LYS A 106 -5.37 -17.15 -16.72
N LEU A 107 -5.20 -17.35 -15.43
CA LEU A 107 -3.97 -17.88 -14.86
C LEU A 107 -3.69 -19.30 -15.34
N LYS A 108 -4.68 -20.21 -15.27
CA LYS A 108 -4.56 -21.56 -15.79
C LYS A 108 -4.16 -21.57 -17.26
N TYR A 109 -4.92 -20.86 -18.10
CA TYR A 109 -4.62 -20.76 -19.52
C TYR A 109 -3.20 -20.25 -19.79
N THR A 110 -2.76 -19.23 -19.07
CA THR A 110 -1.44 -18.64 -19.24
C THR A 110 -0.34 -19.62 -18.85
N ILE A 111 -0.50 -20.31 -17.72
CA ILE A 111 0.46 -21.31 -17.23
C ILE A 111 0.55 -22.50 -18.18
N GLU A 112 -0.60 -23.01 -18.62
CA GLU A 112 -0.66 -24.17 -19.52
C GLU A 112 -0.10 -23.85 -20.92
N THR A 113 -0.30 -22.64 -21.41
CA THR A 113 0.08 -22.25 -22.76
C THR A 113 1.51 -21.73 -22.85
N TYR A 114 1.94 -20.94 -21.87
CA TYR A 114 3.21 -20.19 -21.95
C TYR A 114 4.17 -20.48 -20.80
N GLY A 115 3.74 -21.23 -19.77
CA GLY A 115 4.53 -21.51 -18.58
C GLY A 115 4.49 -20.36 -17.55
N ASN A 116 4.98 -20.67 -16.36
CA ASN A 116 5.00 -19.74 -15.22
C ASN A 116 5.89 -18.51 -15.45
N ASP A 117 6.96 -18.66 -16.23
CA ASP A 117 7.89 -17.57 -16.55
C ASP A 117 7.27 -16.44 -17.39
N SER A 118 6.08 -16.68 -17.96
CA SER A 118 5.31 -15.66 -18.67
C SER A 118 4.53 -14.72 -17.74
N ILE A 119 4.44 -15.04 -16.44
CA ILE A 119 3.72 -14.28 -15.45
C ILE A 119 4.70 -13.42 -14.65
N TYR A 120 4.60 -12.12 -14.78
CA TYR A 120 5.40 -11.14 -14.06
C TYR A 120 4.59 -10.48 -12.94
N ILE A 121 5.13 -10.45 -11.72
CA ILE A 121 4.55 -9.69 -10.62
C ILE A 121 5.31 -8.37 -10.48
N ASN A 122 4.59 -7.28 -10.73
CA ASN A 122 5.13 -5.94 -10.50
C ASN A 122 5.07 -5.61 -9.00
N TYR A 123 6.23 -5.33 -8.46
CA TYR A 123 6.41 -5.02 -7.05
C TYR A 123 6.16 -3.54 -6.75
N ALA A 124 5.65 -3.26 -5.57
CA ALA A 124 5.59 -1.91 -5.00
C ALA A 124 5.71 -1.95 -3.47
N THR A 125 6.25 -0.88 -2.88
CA THR A 125 6.47 -0.78 -1.43
C THR A 125 5.18 -0.95 -0.60
N GLY A 126 4.02 -0.57 -1.15
CA GLY A 126 2.71 -0.79 -0.55
C GLY A 126 2.36 -2.27 -0.33
N MET A 127 3.04 -3.19 -1.02
CA MET A 127 2.87 -4.64 -0.86
C MET A 127 3.64 -5.23 0.33
N TYR A 128 4.49 -4.47 1.01
CA TYR A 128 5.20 -4.91 2.21
C TYR A 128 4.28 -5.02 3.43
N SER A 129 3.40 -5.98 3.40
CA SER A 129 2.56 -6.37 4.53
C SER A 129 2.29 -7.86 4.46
N ALA A 130 1.80 -8.46 5.55
CA ALA A 130 1.44 -9.87 5.55
C ALA A 130 0.40 -10.17 4.46
N THR A 131 -0.56 -9.29 4.24
CA THR A 131 -1.58 -9.41 3.19
C THR A 131 -1.05 -9.09 1.79
N GLY A 132 -0.11 -8.17 1.66
CA GLY A 132 0.49 -7.79 0.38
C GLY A 132 1.32 -8.90 -0.26
N ARG A 133 1.87 -9.81 0.55
CA ARG A 133 2.65 -10.96 0.09
C ARG A 133 1.82 -12.18 -0.31
N THR A 134 0.50 -12.12 -0.20
CA THR A 134 -0.39 -13.23 -0.57
C THR A 134 -0.34 -13.54 -2.05
N THR A 135 -0.14 -12.55 -2.91
CA THR A 135 0.01 -12.74 -4.36
C THR A 135 1.26 -13.57 -4.69
N GLU A 136 2.41 -13.24 -4.10
CA GLU A 136 3.65 -14.00 -4.28
C GLU A 136 3.48 -15.43 -3.77
N ARG A 137 2.83 -15.61 -2.63
CA ARG A 137 2.54 -16.92 -2.07
C ARG A 137 1.65 -17.76 -3.00
N LEU A 138 0.58 -17.17 -3.54
CA LEU A 138 -0.28 -17.84 -4.51
C LEU A 138 0.53 -18.33 -5.72
N MET A 139 1.33 -17.44 -6.30
CA MET A 139 2.11 -17.80 -7.49
C MET A 139 3.17 -18.87 -7.19
N ASN A 140 3.79 -18.86 -6.03
CA ASN A 140 4.70 -19.94 -5.60
C ASN A 140 3.97 -21.30 -5.46
N CYS A 141 2.73 -21.29 -4.97
CA CYS A 141 1.90 -22.51 -4.94
C CYS A 141 1.51 -23.01 -6.33
N LEU A 142 1.46 -22.12 -7.32
CA LEU A 142 1.14 -22.44 -8.72
C LEU A 142 2.38 -22.82 -9.56
N GLY A 143 3.57 -22.87 -8.96
CA GLY A 143 4.79 -23.31 -9.64
C GLY A 143 5.79 -22.18 -9.93
N GLY A 144 5.54 -20.98 -9.47
CA GLY A 144 6.44 -19.83 -9.59
C GLY A 144 5.94 -18.73 -10.52
N TYR A 145 6.78 -17.74 -10.72
CA TYR A 145 6.52 -16.55 -11.55
C TYR A 145 7.84 -15.84 -11.85
N LEU A 146 7.86 -14.90 -12.77
CA LEU A 146 9.00 -14.04 -13.03
C LEU A 146 9.03 -12.89 -12.01
N PRO A 147 9.95 -12.89 -11.04
CA PRO A 147 10.06 -11.80 -10.07
C PRO A 147 10.77 -10.59 -10.68
N MET A 148 10.51 -9.42 -10.12
CA MET A 148 11.28 -8.22 -10.42
C MET A 148 12.69 -8.33 -9.83
N TYR A 149 13.70 -8.04 -10.63
CA TYR A 149 15.08 -7.96 -10.19
C TYR A 149 15.42 -6.53 -9.75
N GLY A 150 15.67 -6.36 -8.46
CA GLY A 150 15.83 -5.03 -7.86
C GLY A 150 14.53 -4.22 -7.85
N ASP A 151 14.63 -2.93 -7.66
CA ASP A 151 13.50 -2.02 -7.84
C ASP A 151 13.96 -0.71 -8.51
N TYR A 152 13.03 -0.03 -9.17
CA TYR A 152 13.31 1.22 -9.88
C TYR A 152 13.52 2.42 -8.94
N SER A 153 13.18 2.28 -7.68
CA SER A 153 13.24 3.35 -6.67
C SER A 153 14.57 3.37 -5.94
N THR A 154 15.05 2.20 -5.50
CA THR A 154 16.23 2.05 -4.64
C THR A 154 17.22 1.01 -5.16
N GLY A 155 17.05 0.50 -6.39
CA GLY A 155 17.87 -0.57 -6.95
C GLY A 155 19.36 -0.24 -6.93
N MET A 156 19.76 0.95 -7.33
CA MET A 156 21.16 1.37 -7.26
C MET A 156 21.70 1.33 -5.82
N HIS A 157 20.91 1.79 -4.88
CA HIS A 157 21.27 1.79 -3.47
C HIS A 157 21.47 0.36 -2.93
N GLN A 158 20.55 -0.55 -3.28
CA GLN A 158 20.62 -1.95 -2.89
C GLN A 158 21.88 -2.67 -3.42
N TYR A 159 22.39 -2.25 -4.58
CA TYR A 159 23.60 -2.84 -5.15
C TYR A 159 24.88 -2.17 -4.68
N VAL A 160 24.89 -0.86 -4.49
CA VAL A 160 26.10 -0.12 -4.12
C VAL A 160 26.44 -0.29 -2.63
N MET A 161 25.44 -0.27 -1.75
CA MET A 161 25.66 -0.33 -0.31
C MET A 161 26.41 -1.58 0.17
N PRO A 162 26.13 -2.80 -0.32
CA PRO A 162 26.93 -3.98 0.04
C PRO A 162 28.41 -3.86 -0.34
N PHE A 163 28.71 -3.22 -1.47
CA PHE A 163 30.10 -2.99 -1.88
C PHE A 163 30.81 -1.95 -1.03
N MET A 164 30.10 -0.91 -0.58
CA MET A 164 30.68 0.17 0.22
C MET A 164 30.84 -0.21 1.70
N TYR A 165 29.88 -0.94 2.25
CA TYR A 165 29.77 -1.20 3.69
C TYR A 165 29.85 -2.68 4.07
N GLY A 166 29.97 -3.58 3.12
CA GLY A 166 30.22 -5.02 3.36
C GLY A 166 29.03 -5.83 3.89
N VAL A 167 27.87 -5.21 4.08
CA VAL A 167 26.63 -5.86 4.52
C VAL A 167 25.46 -5.43 3.66
N GLY A 168 24.51 -6.35 3.46
CA GLY A 168 23.23 -6.04 2.86
C GLY A 168 22.42 -5.12 3.75
N VAL A 169 22.76 -3.82 3.73
CA VAL A 169 21.96 -2.81 4.43
C VAL A 169 20.68 -2.63 3.64
N SER A 170 19.57 -3.05 4.21
CA SER A 170 18.28 -2.70 3.66
C SER A 170 18.13 -1.19 3.73
N PRO A 171 17.87 -0.49 2.60
CA PRO A 171 17.68 0.95 2.61
C PRO A 171 16.46 1.39 3.44
N TYR A 172 15.72 0.45 3.99
CA TYR A 172 14.54 0.68 4.83
C TYR A 172 14.80 0.49 6.32
N GLU A 173 16.01 0.07 6.70
CA GLU A 173 16.37 -0.10 8.10
C GLU A 173 16.75 1.25 8.71
N ASN A 174 15.79 1.79 9.46
CA ASN A 174 16.02 2.75 10.53
C ASN A 174 16.61 4.12 10.18
N VAL A 175 16.14 4.77 9.14
CA VAL A 175 16.27 6.22 9.09
C VAL A 175 14.95 6.83 9.55
N SER A 176 14.79 7.03 10.85
CA SER A 176 13.76 7.94 11.36
C SER A 176 14.20 9.39 11.07
N ALA A 177 13.26 10.30 10.93
CA ALA A 177 13.57 11.72 10.77
C ALA A 177 14.43 12.26 11.93
N SER A 178 14.33 11.65 13.10
CA SER A 178 15.11 11.96 14.31
C SER A 178 16.56 11.48 14.24
N SER A 179 16.90 10.45 13.45
CA SER A 179 18.30 10.04 13.28
C SER A 179 19.10 10.94 12.35
N VAL A 180 18.43 11.80 11.58
CA VAL A 180 19.10 12.80 10.74
C VAL A 180 19.78 13.88 11.57
N ASP A 181 19.18 14.25 12.71
CA ASP A 181 19.75 15.25 13.63
C ASP A 181 21.02 14.75 14.34
N GLN A 182 21.24 13.44 14.38
CA GLN A 182 22.41 12.81 15.01
C GLN A 182 23.50 12.44 14.01
N ALA A 183 23.28 12.63 12.72
CA ALA A 183 24.23 12.31 11.66
C ALA A 183 25.16 13.47 11.28
N GLY A 184 25.21 14.55 12.09
CA GLY A 184 26.06 15.73 11.91
C GLY A 184 27.48 15.56 12.43
#